data_7502130e41e89a0e8f75cc60f237eb5c
#
_entry.id   7502130e41e89a0e8f75cc60f237eb5c
#
_cell.length_a   1.000
_cell.length_b   1.000
_cell.length_c   1.000
_cell.angle_alpha   90.00
_cell.angle_beta   90.00
_cell.angle_gamma   90.00
#
_symmetry.space_group_name_H-M   'P 1'
#
loop_
_entity.id
_entity.type
_entity.pdbx_description
1 polymer ?
#
loop_
_entity_poly.entity_id
_entity_poly.type
_entity_poly.pdbx_seq_one_letter_code
_entity_poly.pdbx_strand_id
1 'polypeptide(L)'
;MISRLLEQAARRAESADATLKSDETVTLLFESGRLKSSSWSQERGVNLRVRSNGRLGVAGSTAASTEGLVEAALASAAIGEEVDLILPAPAPLPIVRTHSPAAAAASVDDLAALGQGLVERLAQDGCQVNVTVERSAGSVRVANSRGVEATYDVTAVSLAAEITRVHGDNILMVGDYYAAADLPGEPLVAALAASIRRRVGWAERAAPPPRGQLPVLFTPAGSTALFLPLRQACLGKAVLQGVSPLGGRVGARAFDPRLTLTDDPWVPGASGSRAIDDEGVPTRRVPLVQHGIIDGFIYDLETAARAGVPATGHARRSTFGKPQASYSNLMVSAGEQGWKELLASMPDGLLVDDLIGVGQGNVIGGAFSHPVALAYRVIGGEIVGRVKDAAVAGNSYELLGRIAGLGRDVEWRGSLALPPILLEGVSVTPR
;
A
#
# COMPACT_ATOMS: atom_id res chain seq x y z
N MET A 1 8.49 -29.83 -5.51
CA MET A 1 9.73 -29.11 -5.16
C MET A 1 9.74 -28.70 -3.70
N ILE A 2 8.82 -27.85 -3.26
CA ILE A 2 8.80 -27.32 -1.88
C ILE A 2 8.66 -28.42 -0.80
N SER A 3 7.82 -29.44 -1.02
CA SER A 3 7.64 -30.56 -0.08
C SER A 3 8.94 -31.34 0.13
N ARG A 4 9.68 -31.65 -0.97
CA ARG A 4 10.99 -32.32 -0.89
C ARG A 4 12.04 -31.45 -0.17
N LEU A 5 12.00 -30.14 -0.38
CA LEU A 5 12.88 -29.20 0.31
C LEU A 5 12.62 -29.21 1.82
N LEU A 6 11.35 -29.18 2.22
CA LEU A 6 10.96 -29.27 3.64
C LEU A 6 11.31 -30.61 4.27
N GLU A 7 11.15 -31.74 3.56
CA GLU A 7 11.58 -33.04 4.03
C GLU A 7 13.09 -33.10 4.29
N GLN A 8 13.90 -32.49 3.41
CA GLN A 8 15.34 -32.40 3.57
C GLN A 8 15.69 -31.51 4.77
N ALA A 9 15.03 -30.34 4.92
CA ALA A 9 15.25 -29.44 6.04
C ALA A 9 14.85 -30.08 7.38
N ALA A 10 13.72 -30.81 7.44
CA ALA A 10 13.22 -31.46 8.65
C ALA A 10 14.12 -32.54 9.21
N ARG A 11 15.05 -33.08 8.42
CA ARG A 11 16.06 -34.05 8.88
C ARG A 11 17.22 -33.39 9.64
N ARG A 12 17.39 -32.09 9.54
CA ARG A 12 18.58 -31.34 9.98
C ARG A 12 18.25 -30.09 10.81
N ALA A 13 16.99 -29.68 10.85
CA ALA A 13 16.49 -28.52 11.59
C ALA A 13 15.30 -28.91 12.48
N GLU A 14 15.07 -28.18 13.54
CA GLU A 14 13.94 -28.38 14.47
C GLU A 14 12.60 -28.07 13.79
N SER A 15 12.59 -27.08 12.92
CA SER A 15 11.44 -26.71 12.11
C SER A 15 11.87 -25.99 10.84
N ALA A 16 11.03 -26.05 9.82
CA ALA A 16 11.25 -25.36 8.55
C ALA A 16 9.93 -24.91 7.92
N ASP A 17 9.95 -23.78 7.26
CA ASP A 17 8.86 -23.29 6.41
C ASP A 17 9.43 -22.69 5.13
N ALA A 18 8.64 -22.75 4.07
CA ALA A 18 9.06 -22.28 2.77
C ALA A 18 7.92 -21.64 1.98
N THR A 19 8.28 -20.68 1.14
CA THR A 19 7.40 -20.14 0.10
C THR A 19 8.00 -20.36 -1.28
N LEU A 20 7.13 -20.62 -2.24
CA LEU A 20 7.44 -20.59 -3.66
C LEU A 20 6.47 -19.59 -4.31
N LYS A 21 7.02 -18.59 -4.96
CA LYS A 21 6.27 -17.60 -5.74
C LYS A 21 6.74 -17.68 -7.18
N SER A 22 5.79 -17.63 -8.09
CA SER A 22 6.05 -17.50 -9.52
C SER A 22 5.05 -16.56 -10.12
N ASP A 23 5.50 -15.68 -10.98
CA ASP A 23 4.66 -14.75 -11.73
C ASP A 23 5.21 -14.47 -13.12
N GLU A 24 4.31 -14.14 -13.99
CA GLU A 24 4.55 -13.63 -15.33
C GLU A 24 3.98 -12.23 -15.40
N THR A 25 4.80 -11.28 -15.78
CA THR A 25 4.41 -9.87 -15.86
C THR A 25 4.56 -9.35 -17.28
N VAL A 26 3.54 -8.69 -17.78
CA VAL A 26 3.53 -7.92 -19.03
C VAL A 26 3.38 -6.45 -18.68
N THR A 27 4.29 -5.62 -19.17
CA THR A 27 4.24 -4.17 -18.97
C THR A 27 4.26 -3.45 -20.32
N LEU A 28 3.30 -2.57 -20.53
CA LEU A 28 3.20 -1.69 -21.70
C LEU A 28 3.40 -0.24 -21.25
N LEU A 29 4.31 0.45 -21.91
CA LEU A 29 4.61 1.85 -21.65
C LEU A 29 4.21 2.70 -22.86
N PHE A 30 3.33 3.66 -22.62
CA PHE A 30 2.97 4.72 -23.57
C PHE A 30 3.65 6.01 -23.13
N GLU A 31 4.44 6.60 -24.02
CA GLU A 31 5.05 7.92 -23.81
C GLU A 31 4.58 8.88 -24.89
N SER A 32 4.23 10.09 -24.47
CA SER A 32 3.70 11.14 -25.36
C SER A 32 2.55 10.64 -26.24
N GLY A 33 1.67 9.82 -25.63
CA GLY A 33 0.47 9.28 -26.29
C GLY A 33 0.72 8.14 -27.28
N ARG A 34 1.91 7.53 -27.33
CA ARG A 34 2.23 6.42 -28.24
C ARG A 34 2.84 5.24 -27.47
N LEU A 35 2.46 4.02 -27.85
CA LEU A 35 3.11 2.81 -27.33
C LEU A 35 4.60 2.84 -27.68
N LYS A 36 5.44 2.90 -26.64
CA LYS A 36 6.90 2.96 -26.77
C LYS A 36 7.55 1.61 -26.56
N SER A 37 7.10 0.85 -25.57
CA SER A 37 7.66 -0.45 -25.27
C SER A 37 6.62 -1.42 -24.74
N SER A 38 6.83 -2.69 -25.05
CA SER A 38 6.19 -3.83 -24.43
C SER A 38 7.28 -4.73 -23.87
N SER A 39 7.20 -5.09 -22.61
CA SER A 39 8.13 -6.00 -21.97
C SER A 39 7.39 -7.17 -21.32
N TRP A 40 8.05 -8.31 -21.30
CA TRP A 40 7.58 -9.51 -20.64
C TRP A 40 8.69 -10.02 -19.71
N SER A 41 8.32 -10.42 -18.53
CA SER A 41 9.23 -11.03 -17.57
C SER A 41 8.57 -12.21 -16.87
N GLN A 42 9.37 -13.19 -16.50
CA GLN A 42 8.93 -14.31 -15.67
C GLN A 42 9.87 -14.41 -14.48
N GLU A 43 9.30 -14.38 -13.28
CA GLU A 43 10.06 -14.51 -12.05
C GLU A 43 9.61 -15.75 -11.29
N ARG A 44 10.58 -16.38 -10.62
CA ARG A 44 10.34 -17.48 -9.71
C ARG A 44 11.27 -17.35 -8.54
N GLY A 45 10.73 -17.47 -7.33
CA GLY A 45 11.54 -17.39 -6.12
C GLY A 45 11.10 -18.41 -5.09
N VAL A 46 12.08 -19.11 -4.51
CA VAL A 46 11.91 -19.99 -3.35
C VAL A 46 12.60 -19.33 -2.17
N ASN A 47 11.91 -19.23 -1.05
CA ASN A 47 12.48 -18.83 0.23
C ASN A 47 12.29 -19.97 1.22
N LEU A 48 13.37 -20.35 1.89
CA LEU A 48 13.38 -21.35 2.97
C LEU A 48 13.84 -20.68 4.26
N ARG A 49 13.05 -20.84 5.32
CA ARG A 49 13.47 -20.51 6.68
C ARG A 49 13.58 -21.80 7.49
N VAL A 50 14.60 -21.88 8.30
CA VAL A 50 14.84 -23.01 9.23
C VAL A 50 15.03 -22.48 10.64
N ARG A 51 14.66 -23.30 11.65
CA ARG A 51 15.10 -23.13 13.03
C ARG A 51 16.05 -24.28 13.37
N SER A 52 17.25 -23.93 13.78
CA SER A 52 18.28 -24.90 14.14
C SER A 52 19.02 -24.40 15.38
N ASN A 53 19.11 -25.23 16.44
CA ASN A 53 19.69 -24.88 17.74
C ASN A 53 19.07 -23.60 18.32
N GLY A 54 17.73 -23.46 18.20
CA GLY A 54 16.97 -22.28 18.66
C GLY A 54 17.12 -21.03 17.81
N ARG A 55 17.94 -21.05 16.74
CA ARG A 55 18.25 -19.88 15.90
C ARG A 55 17.58 -19.96 14.54
N LEU A 56 17.17 -18.81 14.03
CA LEU A 56 16.54 -18.69 12.71
C LEU A 56 17.57 -18.44 11.62
N GLY A 57 17.47 -19.20 10.54
CA GLY A 57 18.21 -18.97 9.32
C GLY A 57 17.30 -18.91 8.10
N VAL A 58 17.67 -18.09 7.13
CA VAL A 58 16.91 -17.89 5.89
C VAL A 58 17.85 -18.02 4.69
N ALA A 59 17.37 -18.70 3.66
CA ALA A 59 18.02 -18.73 2.35
C ALA A 59 16.97 -18.62 1.24
N GLY A 60 17.32 -18.02 0.13
CA GLY A 60 16.47 -17.89 -1.03
C GLY A 60 17.18 -18.23 -2.32
N SER A 61 16.40 -18.60 -3.34
CA SER A 61 16.92 -18.90 -4.67
C SER A 61 15.88 -18.55 -5.74
N THR A 62 16.36 -18.01 -6.85
CA THR A 62 15.58 -17.85 -8.10
C THR A 62 15.92 -18.96 -9.11
N ALA A 63 16.87 -19.83 -8.80
CA ALA A 63 17.25 -20.95 -9.66
C ALA A 63 16.15 -22.02 -9.72
N ALA A 64 16.12 -22.76 -10.81
CA ALA A 64 15.21 -23.91 -10.97
C ALA A 64 15.52 -25.03 -9.97
N SER A 65 16.79 -25.18 -9.53
CA SER A 65 17.24 -26.13 -8.51
C SER A 65 17.21 -25.50 -7.12
N THR A 66 16.84 -26.30 -6.12
CA THR A 66 16.93 -25.96 -4.69
C THR A 66 18.14 -26.65 -4.02
N GLU A 67 19.07 -27.16 -4.81
CA GLU A 67 20.30 -27.79 -4.28
C GLU A 67 21.12 -26.76 -3.49
N GLY A 68 21.61 -27.17 -2.33
CA GLY A 68 22.38 -26.30 -1.43
C GLY A 68 21.53 -25.30 -0.62
N LEU A 69 20.22 -25.20 -0.87
CA LEU A 69 19.39 -24.20 -0.17
C LEU A 69 19.23 -24.53 1.32
N VAL A 70 19.14 -25.79 1.68
CA VAL A 70 19.08 -26.24 3.08
C VAL A 70 20.38 -25.93 3.80
N GLU A 71 21.53 -26.21 3.16
CA GLU A 71 22.87 -25.91 3.68
C GLU A 71 23.04 -24.41 3.93
N ALA A 72 22.60 -23.58 2.96
CA ALA A 72 22.68 -22.14 3.07
C ALA A 72 21.77 -21.60 4.21
N ALA A 73 20.56 -22.14 4.37
CA ALA A 73 19.67 -21.77 5.46
C ALA A 73 20.23 -22.17 6.83
N LEU A 74 20.82 -23.36 6.95
CA LEU A 74 21.48 -23.82 8.18
C LEU A 74 22.73 -22.99 8.53
N ALA A 75 23.53 -22.63 7.53
CA ALA A 75 24.68 -21.74 7.72
C ALA A 75 24.22 -20.34 8.19
N SER A 76 23.13 -19.83 7.62
CA SER A 76 22.50 -18.59 8.07
C SER A 76 21.99 -18.69 9.53
N ALA A 77 21.43 -19.85 9.92
CA ALA A 77 20.95 -20.07 11.29
C ALA A 77 22.11 -20.07 12.32
N ALA A 78 23.30 -20.51 11.94
CA ALA A 78 24.47 -20.54 12.86
C ALA A 78 24.82 -19.16 13.43
N ILE A 79 24.51 -18.08 12.71
CA ILE A 79 24.73 -16.68 13.11
C ILE A 79 23.41 -15.91 13.32
N GLY A 80 22.28 -16.62 13.23
CA GLY A 80 20.93 -16.04 13.34
C GLY A 80 20.55 -15.68 14.76
N GLU A 81 19.45 -14.96 14.91
CA GLU A 81 18.89 -14.61 16.21
C GLU A 81 18.21 -15.81 16.86
N GLU A 82 18.29 -15.90 18.19
CA GLU A 82 17.53 -16.87 18.97
C GLU A 82 16.07 -16.43 19.07
N VAL A 83 15.17 -17.31 18.69
CA VAL A 83 13.73 -17.06 18.75
C VAL A 83 12.99 -18.35 19.07
N ASP A 84 12.13 -18.31 20.07
CA ASP A 84 11.21 -19.41 20.36
C ASP A 84 9.98 -19.31 19.45
N LEU A 85 10.18 -19.65 18.18
CA LEU A 85 9.17 -19.56 17.15
C LEU A 85 8.51 -20.93 16.95
N ILE A 86 7.19 -20.95 17.07
CA ILE A 86 6.38 -22.13 16.80
C ILE A 86 5.64 -21.93 15.46
N LEU A 87 5.92 -22.79 14.48
CA LEU A 87 5.20 -22.76 13.22
C LEU A 87 3.72 -23.16 13.41
N PRO A 88 2.78 -22.61 12.62
CA PRO A 88 1.38 -22.96 12.71
C PRO A 88 1.13 -24.42 12.27
N ALA A 89 0.11 -25.04 12.84
CA ALA A 89 -0.49 -26.26 12.34
C ALA A 89 -1.54 -25.95 11.26
N PRO A 90 -1.94 -26.95 10.45
CA PRO A 90 -3.01 -26.77 9.49
C PRO A 90 -4.30 -26.25 10.15
N ALA A 91 -4.93 -25.27 9.54
CA ALA A 91 -6.19 -24.68 9.98
C ALA A 91 -7.06 -24.32 8.78
N PRO A 92 -8.39 -24.21 8.95
CA PRO A 92 -9.29 -23.75 7.89
C PRO A 92 -8.88 -22.37 7.39
N LEU A 93 -8.87 -22.20 6.06
CA LEU A 93 -8.57 -20.93 5.42
C LEU A 93 -9.84 -20.20 5.01
N PRO A 94 -9.89 -18.87 5.13
CA PRO A 94 -11.00 -18.10 4.56
C PRO A 94 -10.98 -18.19 3.02
N ILE A 95 -12.17 -18.07 2.42
CA ILE A 95 -12.29 -18.00 0.96
C ILE A 95 -12.05 -16.54 0.55
N VAL A 96 -10.96 -16.30 -0.16
CA VAL A 96 -10.57 -14.96 -0.61
C VAL A 96 -10.28 -15.00 -2.12
N ARG A 97 -10.90 -14.10 -2.86
CA ARG A 97 -10.64 -13.98 -4.30
C ARG A 97 -9.38 -13.15 -4.54
N THR A 98 -8.33 -13.79 -5.03
CA THR A 98 -7.02 -13.20 -5.33
C THR A 98 -6.68 -13.26 -6.82
N HIS A 99 -7.52 -13.93 -7.61
CA HIS A 99 -7.27 -14.21 -9.00
C HIS A 99 -8.50 -13.86 -9.86
N SER A 100 -8.25 -13.36 -11.05
CA SER A 100 -9.22 -13.07 -12.11
C SER A 100 -8.82 -13.84 -13.36
N PRO A 101 -9.62 -14.85 -13.79
CA PRO A 101 -9.34 -15.56 -15.02
C PRO A 101 -9.25 -14.67 -16.25
N ALA A 102 -10.08 -13.62 -16.31
CA ALA A 102 -10.06 -12.64 -17.38
C ALA A 102 -8.75 -11.83 -17.42
N ALA A 103 -8.25 -11.40 -16.25
CA ALA A 103 -6.99 -10.70 -16.16
C ALA A 103 -5.81 -11.63 -16.51
N ALA A 104 -5.82 -12.87 -16.03
CA ALA A 104 -4.78 -13.86 -16.35
C ALA A 104 -4.70 -14.16 -17.84
N ALA A 105 -5.85 -14.22 -18.54
CA ALA A 105 -5.94 -14.53 -19.96
C ALA A 105 -5.79 -13.30 -20.89
N ALA A 106 -5.71 -12.08 -20.34
CA ALA A 106 -5.61 -10.86 -21.14
C ALA A 106 -4.36 -10.87 -22.03
N SER A 107 -4.55 -10.71 -23.32
CA SER A 107 -3.48 -10.63 -24.31
C SER A 107 -2.74 -9.28 -24.27
N VAL A 108 -1.59 -9.21 -24.91
CA VAL A 108 -0.86 -7.94 -25.10
C VAL A 108 -1.73 -6.93 -25.85
N ASP A 109 -2.53 -7.38 -26.83
CA ASP A 109 -3.42 -6.53 -27.60
C ASP A 109 -4.57 -5.97 -26.74
N ASP A 110 -5.14 -6.76 -25.82
CA ASP A 110 -6.15 -6.28 -24.88
C ASP A 110 -5.57 -5.19 -23.96
N LEU A 111 -4.36 -5.41 -23.44
CA LEU A 111 -3.67 -4.43 -22.61
C LEU A 111 -3.28 -3.16 -23.40
N ALA A 112 -2.89 -3.33 -24.65
CA ALA A 112 -2.58 -2.20 -25.54
C ALA A 112 -3.84 -1.38 -25.86
N ALA A 113 -4.97 -2.03 -26.12
CA ALA A 113 -6.26 -1.36 -26.31
C ALA A 113 -6.70 -0.58 -25.06
N LEU A 114 -6.50 -1.16 -23.88
CA LEU A 114 -6.78 -0.49 -22.60
C LEU A 114 -5.93 0.77 -22.42
N GLY A 115 -4.63 0.68 -22.65
CA GLY A 115 -3.70 1.81 -22.56
C GLY A 115 -3.98 2.89 -23.59
N GLN A 116 -4.20 2.50 -24.84
CA GLN A 116 -4.53 3.42 -25.93
C GLN A 116 -5.86 4.15 -25.68
N GLY A 117 -6.87 3.45 -25.19
CA GLY A 117 -8.16 4.06 -24.83
C GLY A 117 -8.04 5.12 -23.74
N LEU A 118 -7.13 4.94 -22.79
CA LEU A 118 -6.86 5.97 -21.77
C LEU A 118 -6.04 7.13 -22.33
N VAL A 119 -5.06 6.89 -23.22
CA VAL A 119 -4.32 7.92 -23.94
C VAL A 119 -5.27 8.83 -24.70
N GLU A 120 -6.21 8.26 -25.49
CA GLU A 120 -7.18 9.03 -26.29
C GLU A 120 -8.08 9.90 -25.41
N ARG A 121 -8.50 9.40 -24.26
CA ARG A 121 -9.31 10.18 -23.30
C ARG A 121 -8.54 11.32 -22.66
N LEU A 122 -7.23 11.20 -22.53
CA LEU A 122 -6.38 12.20 -21.88
C LEU A 122 -5.70 13.15 -22.86
N ALA A 123 -5.73 12.84 -24.16
CA ALA A 123 -5.12 13.67 -25.21
C ALA A 123 -5.63 15.11 -25.13
N GLN A 124 -4.69 16.06 -25.04
CA GLN A 124 -4.92 17.49 -24.96
C GLN A 124 -3.72 18.24 -25.51
N ASP A 125 -3.98 19.33 -26.24
CA ASP A 125 -2.92 20.17 -26.83
C ASP A 125 -1.98 20.73 -25.76
N GLY A 126 -0.68 20.71 -26.06
CA GLY A 126 0.37 21.20 -25.14
C GLY A 126 0.65 20.31 -23.93
N CYS A 127 0.06 19.12 -23.88
CA CYS A 127 0.29 18.16 -22.82
C CYS A 127 0.95 16.88 -23.33
N GLN A 128 1.86 16.32 -22.56
CA GLN A 128 2.35 14.96 -22.73
C GLN A 128 1.47 14.02 -21.91
N VAL A 129 1.06 12.90 -22.52
CA VAL A 129 0.29 11.85 -21.86
C VAL A 129 1.15 10.61 -21.78
N ASN A 130 1.42 10.14 -20.55
CA ASN A 130 2.11 8.91 -20.28
C ASN A 130 1.15 7.92 -19.64
N VAL A 131 1.12 6.67 -20.13
CA VAL A 131 0.29 5.61 -19.57
C VAL A 131 1.14 4.36 -19.40
N THR A 132 0.98 3.70 -18.26
CA THR A 132 1.57 2.39 -18.00
C THR A 132 0.44 1.41 -17.73
N VAL A 133 0.47 0.29 -18.44
CA VAL A 133 -0.41 -0.85 -18.20
C VAL A 133 0.45 -2.02 -17.79
N GLU A 134 0.18 -2.60 -16.64
CA GLU A 134 0.88 -3.78 -16.17
C GLU A 134 -0.12 -4.87 -15.78
N ARG A 135 0.15 -6.09 -16.18
CA ARG A 135 -0.58 -7.27 -15.77
C ARG A 135 0.42 -8.32 -15.28
N SER A 136 0.24 -8.79 -14.06
CA SER A 136 0.94 -9.95 -13.51
C SER A 136 -0.05 -11.07 -13.22
N ALA A 137 0.35 -12.31 -13.52
CA ALA A 137 -0.39 -13.52 -13.20
C ALA A 137 0.57 -14.59 -12.69
N GLY A 138 0.22 -15.23 -11.59
CA GLY A 138 1.13 -16.19 -10.97
C GLY A 138 0.49 -17.01 -9.87
N SER A 139 1.34 -17.70 -9.11
CA SER A 139 0.92 -18.53 -8.00
C SER A 139 1.83 -18.38 -6.79
N VAL A 140 1.24 -18.56 -5.62
CA VAL A 140 1.94 -18.60 -4.34
C VAL A 140 1.69 -19.93 -3.68
N ARG A 141 2.77 -20.61 -3.24
CA ARG A 141 2.68 -21.80 -2.42
C ARG A 141 3.40 -21.57 -1.11
N VAL A 142 2.72 -21.87 -0.01
CA VAL A 142 3.25 -21.78 1.36
C VAL A 142 3.17 -23.14 1.98
N ALA A 143 4.26 -23.60 2.62
CA ALA A 143 4.27 -24.89 3.31
C ALA A 143 5.23 -24.84 4.51
N ASN A 144 4.99 -25.70 5.51
CA ASN A 144 5.88 -25.84 6.66
C ASN A 144 6.02 -27.30 7.15
N SER A 145 6.99 -27.55 8.03
CA SER A 145 7.27 -28.87 8.59
C SER A 145 6.21 -29.38 9.57
N ARG A 146 5.18 -28.59 9.89
CA ARG A 146 4.04 -29.02 10.73
C ARG A 146 2.79 -29.38 9.91
N GLY A 147 2.92 -29.51 8.59
CA GLY A 147 1.89 -29.98 7.69
C GLY A 147 1.01 -28.88 7.10
N VAL A 148 1.29 -27.60 7.33
CA VAL A 148 0.65 -26.55 6.54
C VAL A 148 1.08 -26.66 5.09
N GLU A 149 0.13 -26.67 4.19
CA GLU A 149 0.34 -26.59 2.75
C GLU A 149 -0.84 -25.84 2.11
N ALA A 150 -0.54 -24.74 1.44
CA ALA A 150 -1.52 -23.95 0.71
C ALA A 150 -0.94 -23.49 -0.62
N THR A 151 -1.79 -23.51 -1.66
CA THR A 151 -1.45 -22.96 -2.97
C THR A 151 -2.64 -22.14 -3.46
N TYR A 152 -2.37 -20.96 -4.00
CA TYR A 152 -3.38 -20.10 -4.58
C TYR A 152 -2.80 -19.29 -5.74
N ASP A 153 -3.66 -19.01 -6.72
CA ASP A 153 -3.31 -18.17 -7.84
C ASP A 153 -3.56 -16.70 -7.52
N VAL A 154 -2.77 -15.84 -8.13
CA VAL A 154 -2.87 -14.40 -7.99
C VAL A 154 -2.84 -13.72 -9.36
N THR A 155 -3.59 -12.65 -9.48
CA THR A 155 -3.45 -11.69 -10.58
C THR A 155 -3.32 -10.29 -10.01
N ALA A 156 -2.57 -9.44 -10.70
CA ALA A 156 -2.50 -8.02 -10.40
C ALA A 156 -2.54 -7.26 -11.74
N VAL A 157 -3.40 -6.28 -11.81
CA VAL A 157 -3.48 -5.35 -12.94
C VAL A 157 -3.31 -3.94 -12.40
N SER A 158 -2.42 -3.19 -13.00
CA SER A 158 -2.32 -1.75 -12.77
C SER A 158 -2.46 -0.97 -14.07
N LEU A 159 -3.18 0.14 -13.98
CA LEU A 159 -3.35 1.11 -15.05
C LEU A 159 -3.04 2.48 -14.47
N ALA A 160 -1.91 3.06 -14.81
CA ALA A 160 -1.49 4.37 -14.35
C ALA A 160 -1.43 5.35 -15.53
N ALA A 161 -1.85 6.58 -15.30
CA ALA A 161 -1.73 7.64 -16.29
C ALA A 161 -1.28 8.95 -15.65
N GLU A 162 -0.52 9.73 -16.40
CA GLU A 162 -0.05 11.04 -16.03
C GLU A 162 -0.12 12.00 -17.22
N ILE A 163 -0.63 13.18 -16.96
CA ILE A 163 -0.50 14.34 -17.86
C ILE A 163 0.61 15.23 -17.35
N THR A 164 1.57 15.53 -18.20
CA THR A 164 2.60 16.53 -17.96
C THR A 164 2.43 17.72 -18.91
N ARG A 165 2.36 18.91 -18.36
CA ARG A 165 2.34 20.17 -19.11
C ARG A 165 3.50 21.06 -18.68
N VAL A 166 4.31 21.48 -19.66
CA VAL A 166 5.46 22.37 -19.44
C VAL A 166 5.21 23.70 -20.11
N HIS A 167 5.29 24.79 -19.35
CA HIS A 167 5.20 26.15 -19.85
C HIS A 167 6.27 27.03 -19.17
N GLY A 168 7.42 27.27 -19.82
CA GLY A 168 8.59 27.88 -19.20
C GLY A 168 9.04 27.03 -17.98
N ASP A 169 9.20 27.68 -16.84
CA ASP A 169 9.58 27.01 -15.57
C ASP A 169 8.38 26.38 -14.84
N ASN A 170 7.18 26.47 -15.41
CA ASN A 170 6.00 25.91 -14.81
C ASN A 170 5.74 24.48 -15.32
N ILE A 171 6.06 23.50 -14.50
CA ILE A 171 5.76 22.08 -14.76
C ILE A 171 4.51 21.71 -13.96
N LEU A 172 3.49 21.21 -14.65
CA LEU A 172 2.31 20.59 -14.06
C LEU A 172 2.34 19.09 -14.34
N MET A 173 2.29 18.28 -13.30
CA MET A 173 2.12 16.82 -13.39
C MET A 173 0.86 16.45 -12.65
N VAL A 174 -0.05 15.74 -13.30
CA VAL A 174 -1.28 15.23 -12.71
C VAL A 174 -1.46 13.79 -13.13
N GLY A 175 -1.37 12.89 -12.16
CA GLY A 175 -1.51 11.46 -12.40
C GLY A 175 -2.57 10.82 -11.52
N ASP A 176 -3.01 9.65 -11.95
CA ASP A 176 -3.90 8.78 -11.18
C ASP A 176 -3.68 7.34 -11.60
N TYR A 177 -4.14 6.37 -10.79
CA TYR A 177 -3.95 4.97 -11.12
C TYR A 177 -5.03 4.07 -10.52
N TYR A 178 -5.20 2.93 -11.16
CA TYR A 178 -5.96 1.78 -10.69
C TYR A 178 -5.00 0.64 -10.37
N ALA A 179 -5.30 -0.16 -9.33
CA ALA A 179 -4.59 -1.41 -9.04
C ALA A 179 -5.54 -2.40 -8.34
N ALA A 180 -5.74 -3.57 -8.94
CA ALA A 180 -6.53 -4.68 -8.39
C ALA A 180 -6.20 -6.00 -9.09
N ALA A 181 -6.85 -7.10 -8.67
CA ALA A 181 -6.73 -8.39 -9.34
C ALA A 181 -7.44 -8.45 -10.71
N ASP A 182 -8.43 -7.59 -10.94
CA ASP A 182 -9.28 -7.57 -12.14
C ASP A 182 -8.78 -6.54 -13.16
N LEU A 183 -9.12 -6.73 -14.43
CA LEU A 183 -9.06 -5.67 -15.43
C LEU A 183 -10.03 -4.55 -15.06
N PRO A 184 -9.65 -3.26 -15.21
CA PRO A 184 -10.58 -2.17 -15.00
C PRO A 184 -11.67 -2.18 -16.07
N GLY A 185 -12.93 -2.13 -15.64
CA GLY A 185 -14.05 -1.94 -16.56
C GLY A 185 -14.09 -0.51 -17.11
N GLU A 186 -14.79 -0.33 -18.22
CA GLU A 186 -14.95 0.97 -18.91
C GLU A 186 -15.37 2.14 -17.98
N PRO A 187 -16.33 1.98 -17.03
CA PRO A 187 -16.69 3.07 -16.13
C PRO A 187 -15.52 3.53 -15.26
N LEU A 188 -14.64 2.62 -14.87
CA LEU A 188 -13.49 2.90 -14.03
C LEU A 188 -12.38 3.64 -14.81
N VAL A 189 -12.13 3.23 -16.06
CA VAL A 189 -11.20 3.92 -16.96
C VAL A 189 -11.69 5.35 -17.26
N ALA A 190 -12.99 5.52 -17.50
CA ALA A 190 -13.60 6.83 -17.70
C ALA A 190 -13.49 7.72 -16.44
N ALA A 191 -13.72 7.15 -15.25
CA ALA A 191 -13.59 7.87 -13.97
C ALA A 191 -12.14 8.31 -13.71
N LEU A 192 -11.16 7.45 -14.01
CA LEU A 192 -9.73 7.77 -13.92
C LEU A 192 -9.36 8.96 -14.81
N ALA A 193 -9.77 8.92 -16.07
CA ALA A 193 -9.55 10.03 -17.01
C ALA A 193 -10.24 11.32 -16.55
N ALA A 194 -11.49 11.23 -16.09
CA ALA A 194 -12.24 12.38 -15.58
C ALA A 194 -11.60 12.99 -14.33
N SER A 195 -11.05 12.16 -13.43
CA SER A 195 -10.32 12.60 -12.25
C SER A 195 -9.08 13.42 -12.62
N ILE A 196 -8.26 12.92 -13.55
CA ILE A 196 -7.06 13.62 -14.04
C ILE A 196 -7.44 14.94 -14.73
N ARG A 197 -8.40 14.91 -15.67
CA ARG A 197 -8.84 16.12 -16.39
C ARG A 197 -9.40 17.20 -15.46
N ARG A 198 -10.18 16.81 -14.47
CA ARG A 198 -10.73 17.74 -13.48
C ARG A 198 -9.61 18.46 -12.73
N ARG A 199 -8.57 17.74 -12.29
CA ARG A 199 -7.43 18.30 -11.56
C ARG A 199 -6.54 19.17 -12.46
N VAL A 200 -6.38 18.81 -13.72
CA VAL A 200 -5.72 19.68 -14.73
C VAL A 200 -6.51 20.97 -14.92
N GLY A 201 -7.84 20.90 -15.03
CA GLY A 201 -8.71 22.08 -15.14
C GLY A 201 -8.61 23.01 -13.92
N TRP A 202 -8.53 22.47 -12.71
CA TRP A 202 -8.27 23.29 -11.51
C TRP A 202 -6.91 23.98 -11.51
N ALA A 203 -5.93 23.43 -12.25
CA ALA A 203 -4.58 23.98 -12.36
C ALA A 203 -4.39 25.00 -13.47
N GLU A 204 -5.42 25.32 -14.27
CA GLU A 204 -5.34 26.33 -15.35
C GLU A 204 -5.05 27.73 -14.83
N ARG A 205 -5.53 28.04 -13.64
CA ARG A 205 -5.28 29.31 -12.96
C ARG A 205 -4.23 29.11 -11.87
N ALA A 206 -3.31 30.04 -11.74
CA ALA A 206 -2.42 30.11 -10.60
C ALA A 206 -3.09 30.89 -9.46
N ALA A 207 -2.89 30.42 -8.22
CA ALA A 207 -3.31 31.12 -7.02
C ALA A 207 -2.13 31.32 -6.09
N PRO A 208 -2.04 32.46 -5.36
CA PRO A 208 -0.97 32.71 -4.41
C PRO A 208 -1.06 31.71 -3.24
N PRO A 209 0.11 31.25 -2.73
CA PRO A 209 0.12 30.37 -1.57
C PRO A 209 -0.40 31.09 -0.33
N PRO A 210 -1.31 30.47 0.44
CA PRO A 210 -1.75 31.01 1.71
C PRO A 210 -0.65 30.88 2.78
N ARG A 211 -0.79 31.60 3.88
CA ARG A 211 0.12 31.56 5.01
C ARG A 211 -0.64 31.47 6.34
N GLY A 212 -0.19 30.62 7.21
CA GLY A 212 -0.74 30.48 8.56
C GLY A 212 -1.20 29.09 8.91
N GLN A 213 -1.96 28.98 9.99
CA GLN A 213 -2.66 27.75 10.36
C GLN A 213 -4.05 27.78 9.70
N LEU A 214 -4.29 26.86 8.79
CA LEU A 214 -5.44 26.89 7.90
C LEU A 214 -6.17 25.54 7.87
N PRO A 215 -7.44 25.53 7.47
CA PRO A 215 -8.10 24.30 7.03
C PRO A 215 -7.39 23.75 5.79
N VAL A 216 -7.06 22.47 5.81
CA VAL A 216 -6.46 21.76 4.68
C VAL A 216 -7.27 20.50 4.41
N LEU A 217 -7.84 20.41 3.22
CA LEU A 217 -8.50 19.21 2.71
C LEU A 217 -7.47 18.36 1.97
N PHE A 218 -7.18 17.20 2.49
CA PHE A 218 -6.36 16.20 1.81
C PHE A 218 -7.26 15.32 0.95
N THR A 219 -6.96 15.19 -0.34
CA THR A 219 -7.57 14.16 -1.18
C THR A 219 -7.18 12.77 -0.68
N PRO A 220 -7.82 11.69 -1.13
CA PRO A 220 -7.37 10.33 -0.82
C PRO A 220 -5.88 10.10 -1.15
N ALA A 221 -5.36 10.70 -2.22
CA ALA A 221 -3.94 10.64 -2.58
C ALA A 221 -3.07 11.41 -1.58
N GLY A 222 -3.41 12.67 -1.31
CA GLY A 222 -2.68 13.52 -0.35
C GLY A 222 -2.72 12.99 1.08
N SER A 223 -3.83 12.35 1.49
CA SER A 223 -3.98 11.79 2.83
C SER A 223 -3.08 10.57 3.11
N THR A 224 -2.51 9.96 2.08
CA THR A 224 -1.53 8.86 2.23
C THR A 224 -0.39 9.26 3.17
N ALA A 225 0.08 10.50 3.09
CA ALA A 225 1.13 11.03 3.96
C ALA A 225 0.75 11.04 5.44
N LEU A 226 -0.53 11.30 5.75
CA LEU A 226 -1.03 11.36 7.13
C LEU A 226 -1.07 9.99 7.80
N PHE A 227 -1.31 8.92 7.03
CA PHE A 227 -1.41 7.56 7.55
C PHE A 227 -0.09 6.79 7.57
N LEU A 228 0.95 7.28 6.90
CA LEU A 228 2.25 6.63 6.87
C LEU A 228 2.87 6.45 8.27
N PRO A 229 2.83 7.45 9.19
CA PRO A 229 3.29 7.27 10.57
C PRO A 229 2.51 6.19 11.32
N LEU A 230 1.19 6.16 11.18
CA LEU A 230 0.33 5.16 11.83
C LEU A 230 0.66 3.75 11.33
N ARG A 231 0.87 3.60 10.02
CA ARG A 231 1.28 2.32 9.42
C ARG A 231 2.57 1.80 10.03
N GLN A 232 3.56 2.66 10.28
CA GLN A 232 4.80 2.25 10.92
C GLN A 232 4.61 1.98 12.41
N ALA A 233 3.84 2.82 13.11
CA ALA A 233 3.61 2.69 14.55
C ALA A 233 2.77 1.45 14.93
N CYS A 234 1.90 0.97 14.04
CA CYS A 234 1.08 -0.21 14.29
C CYS A 234 1.77 -1.54 13.90
N LEU A 235 3.04 -1.53 13.53
CA LEU A 235 3.82 -2.75 13.34
C LEU A 235 4.32 -3.28 14.70
N GLY A 236 4.11 -4.57 14.98
CA GLY A 236 4.56 -5.22 16.21
C GLY A 236 6.05 -5.05 16.48
N LYS A 237 6.89 -5.01 15.43
CA LYS A 237 8.31 -4.70 15.54
C LYS A 237 8.58 -3.31 16.14
N ALA A 238 7.85 -2.30 15.70
CA ALA A 238 8.00 -0.94 16.23
C ALA A 238 7.56 -0.85 17.70
N VAL A 239 6.52 -1.60 18.07
CA VAL A 239 6.04 -1.69 19.46
C VAL A 239 7.09 -2.37 20.36
N LEU A 240 7.66 -3.51 19.92
CA LEU A 240 8.70 -4.24 20.65
C LEU A 240 9.99 -3.45 20.82
N GLN A 241 10.36 -2.66 19.84
CA GLN A 241 11.52 -1.77 19.90
C GLN A 241 11.31 -0.52 20.75
N GLY A 242 10.09 -0.30 21.27
CA GLY A 242 9.75 0.87 22.06
C GLY A 242 9.74 2.19 21.29
N VAL A 243 9.77 2.14 19.93
CA VAL A 243 9.78 3.35 19.08
C VAL A 243 8.39 3.77 18.61
N SER A 244 7.38 2.92 18.82
CA SER A 244 5.99 3.24 18.47
C SER A 244 5.39 4.19 19.51
N PRO A 245 4.91 5.39 19.14
CA PRO A 245 4.20 6.28 20.05
C PRO A 245 2.82 5.73 20.48
N LEU A 246 2.36 4.63 19.86
CA LEU A 246 1.11 3.94 20.16
C LEU A 246 1.34 2.71 21.07
N GLY A 247 2.61 2.30 21.27
CA GLY A 247 2.97 1.15 22.11
C GLY A 247 2.46 1.30 23.55
N GLY A 248 1.91 0.22 24.10
CA GLY A 248 1.35 0.22 25.46
C GLY A 248 0.05 1.01 25.65
N ARG A 249 -0.57 1.49 24.58
CA ARG A 249 -1.77 2.35 24.63
C ARG A 249 -3.04 1.68 24.06
N VAL A 250 -3.06 0.36 23.91
CA VAL A 250 -4.28 -0.37 23.53
C VAL A 250 -5.40 -0.05 24.53
N GLY A 251 -6.60 0.26 24.03
CA GLY A 251 -7.75 0.70 24.81
C GLY A 251 -7.78 2.21 25.07
N ALA A 252 -6.70 2.95 24.80
CA ALA A 252 -6.68 4.40 25.00
C ALA A 252 -7.20 5.14 23.74
N ARG A 253 -7.95 6.23 23.99
CA ARG A 253 -8.32 7.17 22.93
C ARG A 253 -7.09 8.00 22.53
N ALA A 254 -6.72 7.93 21.26
CA ALA A 254 -5.60 8.67 20.69
C ALA A 254 -6.01 9.56 19.49
N PHE A 255 -7.17 9.29 18.90
CA PHE A 255 -7.64 9.91 17.68
C PHE A 255 -9.08 10.39 17.78
N ASP A 256 -9.52 11.15 16.79
CA ASP A 256 -10.90 11.59 16.64
C ASP A 256 -11.86 10.38 16.62
N PRO A 257 -13.04 10.45 17.28
CA PRO A 257 -14.01 9.35 17.31
C PRO A 257 -14.50 8.88 15.94
N ARG A 258 -14.40 9.70 14.91
CA ARG A 258 -14.74 9.33 13.52
C ARG A 258 -13.71 8.44 12.87
N LEU A 259 -12.47 8.39 13.39
CA LEU A 259 -11.41 7.59 12.80
C LEU A 259 -11.55 6.12 13.19
N THR A 260 -11.76 5.29 12.18
CA THR A 260 -11.63 3.83 12.27
C THR A 260 -10.67 3.36 11.18
N LEU A 261 -9.66 2.60 11.59
CA LEU A 261 -8.59 2.08 10.73
C LEU A 261 -8.49 0.56 10.91
N THR A 262 -8.67 -0.19 9.83
CA THR A 262 -8.69 -1.65 9.83
C THR A 262 -7.82 -2.20 8.71
N ASP A 263 -7.04 -3.24 8.96
CA ASP A 263 -6.46 -4.05 7.90
C ASP A 263 -7.39 -5.23 7.58
N ASP A 264 -7.83 -5.33 6.32
CA ASP A 264 -8.74 -6.37 5.86
C ASP A 264 -8.12 -7.18 4.70
N PRO A 265 -7.64 -8.41 4.96
CA PRO A 265 -7.06 -9.27 3.94
C PRO A 265 -8.10 -9.96 3.05
N TRP A 266 -9.39 -9.73 3.27
CA TRP A 266 -10.47 -10.49 2.62
C TRP A 266 -11.28 -9.69 1.59
N VAL A 267 -10.87 -8.46 1.30
CA VAL A 267 -11.54 -7.64 0.27
C VAL A 267 -11.40 -8.32 -1.10
N PRO A 268 -12.50 -8.73 -1.76
CA PRO A 268 -12.41 -9.51 -2.98
C PRO A 268 -11.70 -8.76 -4.11
N GLY A 269 -10.60 -9.30 -4.61
CA GLY A 269 -9.85 -8.72 -5.73
C GLY A 269 -9.01 -7.51 -5.41
N ALA A 270 -8.96 -7.03 -4.16
CA ALA A 270 -8.03 -5.97 -3.80
C ALA A 270 -6.58 -6.48 -3.80
N SER A 271 -5.63 -5.60 -4.11
CA SER A 271 -4.23 -5.94 -4.42
C SER A 271 -3.46 -6.59 -3.25
N GLY A 272 -3.89 -6.36 -2.00
CA GLY A 272 -3.28 -6.96 -0.80
C GLY A 272 -3.97 -8.21 -0.28
N SER A 273 -5.08 -8.66 -0.90
CA SER A 273 -5.93 -9.74 -0.38
C SER A 273 -5.28 -11.11 -0.43
N ARG A 274 -5.51 -11.93 0.60
CA ARG A 274 -4.97 -13.29 0.73
C ARG A 274 -5.65 -14.06 1.85
N ALA A 275 -5.72 -15.38 1.72
CA ALA A 275 -6.31 -16.28 2.71
C ALA A 275 -5.31 -16.72 3.81
N ILE A 276 -4.03 -16.73 3.47
CA ILE A 276 -2.92 -17.20 4.29
C ILE A 276 -1.72 -16.26 4.10
N ASP A 277 -0.95 -16.02 5.14
CA ASP A 277 0.28 -15.25 5.03
C ASP A 277 1.49 -16.11 4.62
N ASP A 278 2.64 -15.48 4.43
CA ASP A 278 3.85 -16.17 3.97
C ASP A 278 4.53 -17.03 5.06
N GLU A 279 3.97 -17.09 6.26
CA GLU A 279 4.41 -17.97 7.35
C GLU A 279 3.43 -19.13 7.60
N GLY A 280 2.35 -19.21 6.82
CA GLY A 280 1.33 -20.24 6.94
C GLY A 280 0.26 -19.95 8.00
N VAL A 281 0.16 -18.74 8.48
CA VAL A 281 -0.88 -18.32 9.41
C VAL A 281 -2.12 -17.86 8.60
N PRO A 282 -3.32 -18.42 8.87
CA PRO A 282 -4.55 -17.90 8.27
C PRO A 282 -4.70 -16.42 8.53
N THR A 283 -5.02 -15.65 7.50
CA THR A 283 -5.22 -14.20 7.64
C THR A 283 -6.50 -13.89 8.39
N ARG A 284 -6.50 -12.74 9.05
CA ARG A 284 -7.68 -12.22 9.73
C ARG A 284 -7.78 -10.71 9.60
N ARG A 285 -8.99 -10.19 9.66
CA ARG A 285 -9.23 -8.76 9.79
C ARG A 285 -8.70 -8.27 11.14
N VAL A 286 -7.90 -7.21 11.12
CA VAL A 286 -7.31 -6.62 12.33
C VAL A 286 -7.72 -5.16 12.43
N PRO A 287 -8.57 -4.79 13.37
CA PRO A 287 -8.80 -3.39 13.71
C PRO A 287 -7.55 -2.84 14.41
N LEU A 288 -7.07 -1.69 13.96
CA LEU A 288 -5.92 -0.99 14.50
C LEU A 288 -6.38 0.19 15.37
N VAL A 289 -7.38 0.91 14.87
CA VAL A 289 -8.06 2.00 15.56
C VAL A 289 -9.57 1.82 15.37
N GLN A 290 -10.34 1.82 16.44
CA GLN A 290 -11.80 1.80 16.40
C GLN A 290 -12.36 3.04 17.09
N HIS A 291 -13.07 3.87 16.34
CA HIS A 291 -13.67 5.11 16.86
C HIS A 291 -12.68 5.96 17.67
N GLY A 292 -11.45 6.10 17.14
CA GLY A 292 -10.37 6.87 17.75
C GLY A 292 -9.64 6.16 18.91
N ILE A 293 -10.02 4.93 19.27
CA ILE A 293 -9.39 4.12 20.32
C ILE A 293 -8.41 3.16 19.65
N ILE A 294 -7.18 3.08 20.16
CA ILE A 294 -6.18 2.11 19.71
C ILE A 294 -6.66 0.71 20.09
N ASP A 295 -6.82 -0.18 19.08
CA ASP A 295 -7.38 -1.51 19.29
C ASP A 295 -6.31 -2.61 19.16
N GLY A 296 -5.35 -2.49 18.26
CA GLY A 296 -4.34 -3.51 18.07
C GLY A 296 -3.19 -3.13 17.13
N PHE A 297 -2.34 -4.12 16.93
CA PHE A 297 -1.15 -4.05 16.09
C PHE A 297 -1.06 -5.30 15.23
N ILE A 298 -0.27 -5.27 14.15
CA ILE A 298 -0.02 -6.44 13.31
C ILE A 298 1.32 -7.08 13.65
N TYR A 299 1.33 -8.42 13.73
CA TYR A 299 2.47 -9.23 14.12
C TYR A 299 2.70 -10.37 13.13
N ASP A 300 3.95 -10.60 12.73
CA ASP A 300 4.43 -11.87 12.19
C ASP A 300 4.72 -12.86 13.33
N LEU A 301 5.11 -14.09 13.01
CA LEU A 301 5.39 -15.11 14.03
C LEU A 301 6.53 -14.72 14.99
N GLU A 302 7.60 -14.12 14.48
CA GLU A 302 8.74 -13.72 15.31
C GLU A 302 8.35 -12.60 16.30
N THR A 303 7.73 -11.54 15.81
CA THR A 303 7.33 -10.43 16.66
C THR A 303 6.19 -10.81 17.61
N ALA A 304 5.30 -11.71 17.21
CA ALA A 304 4.24 -12.25 18.06
C ALA A 304 4.82 -13.08 19.21
N ALA A 305 5.78 -13.99 18.92
CA ALA A 305 6.45 -14.77 19.95
C ALA A 305 7.16 -13.90 20.98
N ARG A 306 7.91 -12.88 20.53
CA ARG A 306 8.59 -11.91 21.41
C ARG A 306 7.63 -11.06 22.24
N ALA A 307 6.46 -10.73 21.69
CA ALA A 307 5.43 -9.94 22.38
C ALA A 307 4.53 -10.79 23.31
N GLY A 308 4.58 -12.12 23.22
CA GLY A 308 3.70 -13.01 23.96
C GLY A 308 2.23 -12.93 23.51
N VAL A 309 2.00 -12.61 22.22
CA VAL A 309 0.66 -12.47 21.62
C VAL A 309 0.50 -13.41 20.40
N PRO A 310 -0.73 -13.71 19.96
CA PRO A 310 -0.95 -14.47 18.74
C PRO A 310 -0.51 -13.68 17.49
N ALA A 311 0.12 -14.38 16.53
CA ALA A 311 0.38 -13.82 15.21
C ALA A 311 -0.93 -13.43 14.50
N THR A 312 -0.87 -12.42 13.66
CA THR A 312 -2.07 -11.82 13.07
C THR A 312 -2.36 -12.28 11.63
N GLY A 313 -1.47 -13.09 11.03
CA GLY A 313 -1.61 -13.53 9.64
C GLY A 313 -1.21 -12.44 8.64
N HIS A 314 -0.18 -11.67 8.99
CA HIS A 314 0.25 -10.50 8.22
C HIS A 314 1.70 -10.59 7.73
N ALA A 315 2.31 -11.76 7.83
CA ALA A 315 3.67 -11.92 7.36
C ALA A 315 3.77 -11.86 5.83
N ARG A 316 4.78 -11.16 5.35
CA ARG A 316 5.24 -11.16 3.95
C ARG A 316 6.73 -11.41 3.91
N ARG A 317 7.19 -12.13 2.89
CA ARG A 317 8.62 -12.30 2.64
C ARG A 317 8.95 -12.16 1.15
N SER A 318 10.11 -11.57 0.87
CA SER A 318 10.74 -11.64 -0.44
C SER A 318 11.50 -12.96 -0.60
N THR A 319 11.96 -13.23 -1.82
CA THR A 319 12.77 -14.45 -2.10
C THR A 319 13.97 -14.59 -1.18
N PHE A 320 14.64 -13.48 -0.83
CA PHE A 320 15.89 -13.52 -0.04
C PHE A 320 15.74 -12.94 1.37
N GLY A 321 14.55 -12.49 1.75
CA GLY A 321 14.31 -11.80 3.01
C GLY A 321 13.68 -12.67 4.10
N LYS A 322 13.88 -12.29 5.36
CA LYS A 322 13.08 -12.78 6.49
C LYS A 322 11.61 -12.38 6.30
N PRO A 323 10.63 -13.19 6.78
CA PRO A 323 9.26 -12.74 6.94
C PRO A 323 9.20 -11.48 7.82
N GLN A 324 8.32 -10.56 7.49
CA GLN A 324 8.05 -9.36 8.27
C GLN A 324 6.56 -9.04 8.23
N ALA A 325 6.02 -8.47 9.31
CA ALA A 325 4.65 -8.00 9.33
C ALA A 325 4.44 -6.90 8.28
N SER A 326 3.42 -7.06 7.44
CA SER A 326 3.06 -6.15 6.35
C SER A 326 1.55 -6.13 6.18
N TYR A 327 1.01 -4.96 5.89
CA TYR A 327 -0.41 -4.78 5.67
C TYR A 327 -0.92 -5.56 4.47
N SER A 328 -2.18 -5.96 4.55
CA SER A 328 -2.96 -6.51 3.44
C SER A 328 -3.68 -5.37 2.72
N ASN A 329 -4.87 -4.99 3.18
CA ASN A 329 -5.58 -3.84 2.67
C ASN A 329 -5.94 -2.93 3.84
N LEU A 330 -5.21 -1.85 4.00
CA LEU A 330 -5.43 -0.91 5.08
C LEU A 330 -6.53 0.08 4.69
N MET A 331 -7.59 0.14 5.50
CA MET A 331 -8.79 0.88 5.17
C MET A 331 -9.15 1.86 6.28
N VAL A 332 -9.37 3.11 5.90
CA VAL A 332 -10.03 4.11 6.74
C VAL A 332 -11.52 4.11 6.40
N SER A 333 -12.37 4.00 7.41
CA SER A 333 -13.81 4.01 7.21
C SER A 333 -14.29 5.32 6.59
N ALA A 334 -15.31 5.24 5.73
CA ALA A 334 -15.98 6.40 5.18
C ALA A 334 -16.57 7.28 6.30
N GLY A 335 -16.52 8.60 6.09
CA GLY A 335 -17.31 9.55 6.84
C GLY A 335 -18.68 9.80 6.19
N GLU A 336 -19.33 10.87 6.59
CA GLU A 336 -20.69 11.19 6.14
C GLU A 336 -20.71 12.30 5.08
N GLN A 337 -19.69 13.15 5.03
CA GLN A 337 -19.67 14.37 4.23
C GLN A 337 -19.33 14.09 2.76
N GLY A 338 -20.08 14.68 1.85
CA GLY A 338 -19.76 14.68 0.43
C GLY A 338 -18.65 15.68 0.09
N TRP A 339 -18.03 15.51 -1.07
CA TRP A 339 -16.95 16.38 -1.56
C TRP A 339 -17.31 17.87 -1.52
N LYS A 340 -18.52 18.24 -1.97
CA LYS A 340 -18.99 19.63 -1.97
C LYS A 340 -19.19 20.18 -0.56
N GLU A 341 -19.64 19.35 0.38
CA GLU A 341 -19.85 19.74 1.78
C GLU A 341 -18.51 20.00 2.48
N LEU A 342 -17.49 19.17 2.20
CA LEU A 342 -16.13 19.39 2.71
C LEU A 342 -15.54 20.71 2.19
N LEU A 343 -15.68 20.99 0.90
CA LEU A 343 -15.22 22.27 0.32
C LEU A 343 -15.98 23.46 0.90
N ALA A 344 -17.31 23.38 1.00
CA ALA A 344 -18.16 24.46 1.52
C ALA A 344 -17.84 24.83 2.97
N SER A 345 -17.28 23.90 3.76
CA SER A 345 -16.83 24.18 5.13
C SER A 345 -15.49 24.91 5.20
N MET A 346 -14.86 25.22 4.05
CA MET A 346 -13.57 25.90 3.97
C MET A 346 -13.73 27.35 3.51
N PRO A 347 -13.80 28.35 4.39
CA PRO A 347 -13.87 29.75 3.98
C PRO A 347 -12.60 30.23 3.28
N ASP A 348 -11.45 29.74 3.72
CA ASP A 348 -10.13 29.95 3.14
C ASP A 348 -9.19 28.81 3.54
N GLY A 349 -8.58 28.13 2.57
CA GLY A 349 -7.75 26.97 2.84
C GLY A 349 -7.00 26.41 1.64
N LEU A 350 -6.53 25.20 1.80
CA LEU A 350 -5.76 24.48 0.79
C LEU A 350 -6.35 23.09 0.56
N LEU A 351 -6.49 22.71 -0.71
CA LEU A 351 -6.71 21.33 -1.12
C LEU A 351 -5.37 20.72 -1.52
N VAL A 352 -4.93 19.69 -0.82
CA VAL A 352 -3.65 18.99 -1.06
C VAL A 352 -3.91 17.66 -1.73
N ASP A 353 -3.35 17.49 -2.92
CA ASP A 353 -3.47 16.26 -3.72
C ASP A 353 -2.18 15.42 -3.69
N ASP A 354 -1.01 16.09 -3.73
CA ASP A 354 0.27 15.41 -3.69
C ASP A 354 1.35 16.23 -2.97
N LEU A 355 2.28 15.50 -2.33
CA LEU A 355 3.36 16.04 -1.49
C LEU A 355 4.71 15.46 -1.88
N ILE A 356 5.76 16.28 -1.81
CA ILE A 356 7.14 15.88 -2.11
C ILE A 356 7.85 15.38 -0.85
N GLY A 357 8.59 14.27 -0.98
CA GLY A 357 9.46 13.77 0.08
C GLY A 357 8.75 13.03 1.21
N VAL A 358 7.51 12.57 0.97
CA VAL A 358 6.77 11.73 1.91
C VAL A 358 7.56 10.44 2.19
N GLY A 359 7.70 10.09 3.46
CA GLY A 359 8.45 8.91 3.89
C GLY A 359 9.93 9.15 4.20
N GLN A 360 10.43 10.37 4.05
CA GLN A 360 11.80 10.71 4.44
C GLN A 360 11.88 11.12 5.92
N GLY A 361 13.03 10.83 6.55
CA GLY A 361 13.31 11.18 7.95
C GLY A 361 12.63 10.26 8.97
N ASN A 362 12.35 10.79 10.16
CA ASN A 362 11.71 10.05 11.26
C ASN A 362 10.18 10.04 11.08
N VAL A 363 9.70 9.21 10.16
CA VAL A 363 8.27 9.11 9.84
C VAL A 363 7.43 8.69 11.05
N ILE A 364 7.89 7.73 11.83
CA ILE A 364 7.12 7.15 12.96
C ILE A 364 6.76 8.17 14.05
N GLY A 365 7.53 9.25 14.18
CA GLY A 365 7.25 10.34 15.11
C GLY A 365 6.05 11.20 14.72
N GLY A 366 5.56 11.08 13.49
CA GLY A 366 4.36 11.75 12.98
C GLY A 366 4.55 13.20 12.57
N ALA A 367 5.65 13.85 12.92
CA ALA A 367 5.94 15.22 12.48
C ALA A 367 6.31 15.24 11.00
N PHE A 368 5.74 16.15 10.25
CA PHE A 368 6.02 16.33 8.83
C PHE A 368 6.14 17.81 8.45
N SER A 369 6.93 18.06 7.40
CA SER A 369 7.00 19.33 6.69
C SER A 369 7.33 19.04 5.23
N HIS A 370 6.29 19.03 4.39
CA HIS A 370 6.41 18.62 3.00
C HIS A 370 6.06 19.75 2.03
N PRO A 371 6.91 20.00 1.02
CA PRO A 371 6.49 20.82 -0.12
C PRO A 371 5.30 20.18 -0.82
N VAL A 372 4.40 21.03 -1.32
CA VAL A 372 3.30 20.55 -2.17
C VAL A 372 3.81 20.28 -3.59
N ALA A 373 3.51 19.11 -4.12
CA ALA A 373 3.68 18.80 -5.54
C ALA A 373 2.45 19.26 -6.32
N LEU A 374 1.26 18.96 -5.78
CA LEU A 374 -0.01 19.37 -6.36
C LEU A 374 -0.99 19.80 -5.25
N ALA A 375 -1.33 21.08 -5.29
CA ALA A 375 -2.28 21.66 -4.36
C ALA A 375 -3.06 22.81 -5.01
N TYR A 376 -4.23 23.13 -4.43
CA TYR A 376 -5.12 24.14 -4.96
C TYR A 376 -5.61 25.04 -3.82
N ARG A 377 -5.78 26.34 -4.10
CA ARG A 377 -6.38 27.30 -3.20
C ARG A 377 -7.89 27.11 -3.17
N VAL A 378 -8.46 27.10 -1.98
CA VAL A 378 -9.90 27.11 -1.76
C VAL A 378 -10.29 28.41 -1.09
N ILE A 379 -11.27 29.14 -1.65
CA ILE A 379 -11.82 30.37 -1.08
C ILE A 379 -13.34 30.29 -1.17
N GLY A 380 -14.04 30.46 -0.05
CA GLY A 380 -15.50 30.40 0.01
C GLY A 380 -16.09 29.08 -0.48
N GLY A 381 -15.35 27.97 -0.28
CA GLY A 381 -15.77 26.64 -0.76
C GLY A 381 -15.46 26.34 -2.22
N GLU A 382 -14.84 27.29 -2.95
CA GLU A 382 -14.52 27.13 -4.37
C GLU A 382 -13.02 26.98 -4.62
N ILE A 383 -12.64 26.08 -5.52
CA ILE A 383 -11.24 25.91 -5.96
C ILE A 383 -10.93 27.02 -6.96
N VAL A 384 -10.06 27.95 -6.56
CA VAL A 384 -9.77 29.16 -7.35
C VAL A 384 -8.51 29.05 -8.21
N GLY A 385 -7.63 28.08 -7.96
CA GLY A 385 -6.44 27.85 -8.77
C GLY A 385 -5.37 27.01 -8.08
N ARG A 386 -4.33 26.62 -8.85
CA ARG A 386 -3.17 25.85 -8.38
C ARG A 386 -2.24 26.71 -7.52
N VAL A 387 -1.83 26.18 -6.41
CA VAL A 387 -0.78 26.73 -5.54
C VAL A 387 0.54 26.06 -5.85
N LYS A 388 1.58 26.89 -6.03
CA LYS A 388 2.99 26.47 -6.14
C LYS A 388 3.80 27.05 -4.99
N ASP A 389 5.00 26.54 -4.79
CA ASP A 389 5.97 27.07 -3.86
C ASP A 389 5.42 27.25 -2.43
N ALA A 390 4.71 26.22 -1.96
CA ALA A 390 4.18 26.14 -0.61
C ALA A 390 4.63 24.84 0.06
N ALA A 391 4.62 24.83 1.38
CA ALA A 391 4.79 23.65 2.19
C ALA A 391 3.68 23.54 3.23
N VAL A 392 3.30 22.29 3.55
CA VAL A 392 2.39 21.96 4.64
C VAL A 392 3.14 21.23 5.74
N ALA A 393 2.87 21.60 6.99
CA ALA A 393 3.55 21.03 8.15
C ALA A 393 2.57 20.77 9.30
N GLY A 394 2.88 19.74 10.10
CA GLY A 394 2.08 19.36 11.25
C GLY A 394 2.60 18.08 11.89
N ASN A 395 1.76 17.51 12.77
CA ASN A 395 1.96 16.18 13.31
C ASN A 395 0.73 15.32 13.03
N SER A 396 0.90 14.18 12.35
CA SER A 396 -0.21 13.30 11.94
C SER A 396 -1.05 12.81 13.12
N TYR A 397 -0.43 12.49 14.26
CA TYR A 397 -1.17 12.03 15.45
C TYR A 397 -2.05 13.11 16.03
N GLU A 398 -1.53 14.35 16.13
CA GLU A 398 -2.28 15.49 16.65
C GLU A 398 -3.43 15.89 15.71
N LEU A 399 -3.13 15.95 14.40
CA LEU A 399 -4.10 16.35 13.38
C LEU A 399 -5.23 15.33 13.25
N LEU A 400 -4.91 14.03 13.25
CA LEU A 400 -5.91 12.94 13.24
C LEU A 400 -6.65 12.79 14.58
N GLY A 401 -6.17 13.44 15.64
CA GLY A 401 -6.91 13.58 16.92
C GLY A 401 -8.04 14.59 16.89
N ARG A 402 -8.12 15.44 15.82
CA ARG A 402 -9.11 16.52 15.68
C ARG A 402 -9.50 16.73 14.20
N ILE A 403 -10.09 15.70 13.60
CA ILE A 403 -10.57 15.74 12.22
C ILE A 403 -11.71 16.76 12.13
N ALA A 404 -11.66 17.71 11.20
CA ALA A 404 -12.75 18.68 10.97
C ALA A 404 -13.84 18.08 10.09
N GLY A 405 -13.46 17.29 9.08
CA GLY A 405 -14.39 16.60 8.17
C GLY A 405 -13.81 15.30 7.63
N LEU A 406 -14.66 14.30 7.46
CA LEU A 406 -14.32 13.02 6.88
C LEU A 406 -15.27 12.70 5.73
N GLY A 407 -14.71 12.46 4.55
CA GLY A 407 -15.47 12.24 3.32
C GLY A 407 -16.11 10.86 3.25
N ARG A 408 -17.24 10.78 2.53
CA ARG A 408 -17.94 9.51 2.28
C ARG A 408 -17.32 8.71 1.13
N ASP A 409 -16.63 9.37 0.21
CA ASP A 409 -16.12 8.76 -1.02
C ASP A 409 -14.72 8.21 -0.78
N VAL A 410 -14.63 6.91 -0.49
CA VAL A 410 -13.36 6.22 -0.26
C VAL A 410 -12.76 5.80 -1.60
N GLU A 411 -11.49 6.12 -1.81
CA GLU A 411 -10.74 5.72 -2.99
C GLU A 411 -9.61 4.76 -2.63
N TRP A 412 -9.36 3.80 -3.51
CA TRP A 412 -8.22 2.89 -3.40
C TRP A 412 -6.94 3.53 -3.94
N ARG A 413 -5.87 3.40 -3.16
CA ARG A 413 -4.50 3.76 -3.52
C ARG A 413 -3.61 2.53 -3.32
N GLY A 414 -3.58 1.64 -4.33
CA GLY A 414 -3.02 0.31 -4.18
C GLY A 414 -3.77 -0.52 -3.15
N SER A 415 -3.11 -0.92 -2.08
CA SER A 415 -3.72 -1.62 -0.94
C SER A 415 -4.18 -0.70 0.20
N LEU A 416 -4.34 0.58 -0.06
CA LEU A 416 -4.77 1.58 0.91
C LEU A 416 -6.08 2.21 0.46
N ALA A 417 -7.13 2.14 1.26
CA ALA A 417 -8.44 2.72 0.99
C ALA A 417 -8.68 3.93 1.91
N LEU A 418 -8.77 5.11 1.33
CA LEU A 418 -8.81 6.38 2.06
C LEU A 418 -9.96 7.27 1.61
N PRO A 419 -10.69 7.92 2.53
CA PRO A 419 -11.56 9.04 2.23
C PRO A 419 -10.78 10.36 2.12
N PRO A 420 -11.35 11.42 1.53
CA PRO A 420 -10.88 12.78 1.72
C PRO A 420 -10.96 13.19 3.20
N ILE A 421 -9.96 13.91 3.70
CA ILE A 421 -9.90 14.31 5.11
C ILE A 421 -9.64 15.79 5.23
N LEU A 422 -10.55 16.51 5.88
CA LEU A 422 -10.39 17.91 6.23
C LEU A 422 -9.80 18.02 7.64
N LEU A 423 -8.68 18.72 7.75
CA LEU A 423 -7.98 18.99 8.99
C LEU A 423 -7.87 20.49 9.24
N GLU A 424 -8.06 20.92 10.48
CA GLU A 424 -7.82 22.29 10.90
C GLU A 424 -6.45 22.47 11.53
N GLY A 425 -5.91 23.70 11.43
CA GLY A 425 -4.66 24.06 12.09
C GLY A 425 -3.42 23.40 11.46
N VAL A 426 -3.47 23.07 10.17
CA VAL A 426 -2.30 22.67 9.41
C VAL A 426 -1.49 23.92 9.08
N SER A 427 -0.19 23.90 9.39
CA SER A 427 0.71 25.02 9.06
C SER A 427 0.96 25.05 7.55
N VAL A 428 0.68 26.15 6.91
CA VAL A 428 0.95 26.39 5.48
C VAL A 428 1.90 27.58 5.36
N THR A 429 3.00 27.39 4.64
CA THR A 429 4.03 28.41 4.44
C THR A 429 4.39 28.52 2.97
N PRO A 430 4.44 29.73 2.39
CA PRO A 430 5.12 29.97 1.12
C PRO A 430 6.61 29.61 1.20
N ARG A 431 7.16 29.15 0.10
CA ARG A 431 8.60 28.81 -0.04
C ARG A 431 9.30 29.75 -0.99
#